data_ec7a8eb7cd90ea583fd6e1d6e652889d
#
_entry.id   ec7a8eb7cd90ea583fd6e1d6e652889d
#
_cell.length_a   1.000
_cell.length_b   1.000
_cell.length_c   1.000
_cell.angle_alpha   90.00
_cell.angle_beta   90.00
_cell.angle_gamma   90.00
#
_symmetry.space_group_name_H-M   'P 1'
#
loop_
_entity.id
_entity.type
_entity.pdbx_description
1 polymer ?
#
loop_
_entity_poly.entity_id
_entity_poly.type
_entity_poly.pdbx_seq_one_letter_code
_entity_poly.pdbx_strand_id
1 'polypeptide(L)'
;MDETLYSAETNEQYLQFAGYDYDKKNIENLSKMKYLVSEMFVRSFSEPRILLLSSIENISDAITKPFELKLHELRGSKIKNRDFKYGGKQVSWNTWRQFNSAEIDHKKRKIVFDDFVKKTKYIAPVINSRFKKIRKIYSDFSDKVDENHKGLTSPLDGYLISEKITLSKLKKLVSDMGSRATTRFRSELNFGTELIGKEPEYYDDFYFFRNRIFQSMEKYFTKINPVVSVRRTLGSIGFDFSNIHFDTDDRPNKYPSPICFFVKIPDDIRVLYKSESPYFNLSSCYHETGHAIHASSIDQDLNYWEKYKFPMGIAEIFSILIESLTRNPLYLKDIGITNDKVLSDLIWRNKFMELFFVVFYAANSLMKMEYWNRNLSIYEASRLYEKLIRKYMGLEVPGEYWMLHHILPEAIMYVPSYMIAAIRAAELETYLSNKFSDKWWNEPSAGEKLREIMARGERINLEEFSKFDQNIFMKEICSS
;
A
#
# COMPACT_ATOMS: atom_id res chain seq x y z
N MET A 1 -16.27 18.68 -4.25
CA MET A 1 -17.06 17.64 -3.56
C MET A 1 -17.19 18.09 -2.11
N ASP A 2 -18.28 17.75 -1.46
CA ASP A 2 -18.48 18.14 -0.06
C ASP A 2 -17.67 17.22 0.84
N GLU A 3 -16.85 17.78 1.74
CA GLU A 3 -16.07 17.03 2.73
C GLU A 3 -16.97 16.16 3.60
N THR A 4 -18.20 16.60 3.87
CA THR A 4 -19.19 15.86 4.64
C THR A 4 -19.53 14.51 3.99
N LEU A 5 -19.70 14.47 2.67
CA LEU A 5 -19.99 13.24 1.94
C LEU A 5 -18.78 12.28 1.95
N TYR A 6 -17.57 12.83 1.76
CA TYR A 6 -16.35 12.04 1.83
C TYR A 6 -16.14 11.44 3.25
N SER A 7 -16.30 12.26 4.28
CA SER A 7 -16.16 11.83 5.67
C SER A 7 -17.17 10.73 6.04
N ALA A 8 -18.42 10.86 5.60
CA ALA A 8 -19.45 9.85 5.83
C ALA A 8 -19.11 8.51 5.15
N GLU A 9 -18.67 8.54 3.88
CA GLU A 9 -18.28 7.33 3.16
C GLU A 9 -17.05 6.66 3.80
N THR A 10 -16.03 7.44 4.14
CA THR A 10 -14.79 6.94 4.76
C THR A 10 -15.06 6.37 6.15
N ASN A 11 -15.96 6.97 6.93
CA ASN A 11 -16.38 6.43 8.23
C ASN A 11 -17.04 5.05 8.08
N GLU A 12 -17.97 4.87 7.14
CA GLU A 12 -18.59 3.57 6.89
C GLU A 12 -17.56 2.52 6.42
N GLN A 13 -16.62 2.91 5.57
CA GLN A 13 -15.50 2.03 5.18
C GLN A 13 -14.65 1.65 6.40
N TYR A 14 -14.32 2.60 7.26
CA TYR A 14 -13.59 2.30 8.50
C TYR A 14 -14.36 1.28 9.35
N LEU A 15 -15.66 1.47 9.60
CA LEU A 15 -16.47 0.53 10.37
C LEU A 15 -16.42 -0.89 9.78
N GLN A 16 -16.56 -1.00 8.44
CA GLN A 16 -16.48 -2.28 7.73
C GLN A 16 -15.12 -2.96 7.94
N PHE A 17 -14.01 -2.23 7.75
CA PHE A 17 -12.66 -2.78 7.87
C PHE A 17 -12.26 -3.05 9.32
N ALA A 18 -12.71 -2.23 10.24
CA ALA A 18 -12.50 -2.42 11.67
C ALA A 18 -13.26 -3.61 12.26
N GLY A 19 -14.20 -4.18 11.50
CA GLY A 19 -15.02 -5.33 11.94
C GLY A 19 -16.17 -4.95 12.86
N TYR A 20 -16.61 -3.70 12.78
CA TYR A 20 -17.84 -3.21 13.42
C TYR A 20 -19.06 -3.45 12.52
N ASP A 21 -20.25 -3.30 13.10
CA ASP A 21 -21.46 -3.26 12.31
C ASP A 21 -21.47 -2.00 11.42
N TYR A 22 -21.84 -2.19 10.16
CA TYR A 22 -21.91 -1.11 9.17
C TYR A 22 -23.16 -1.25 8.30
N ASP A 23 -23.67 -0.13 7.79
CA ASP A 23 -24.84 -0.12 6.93
C ASP A 23 -24.43 -0.18 5.45
N LYS A 24 -24.54 -1.39 4.87
CA LYS A 24 -24.28 -1.61 3.43
C LYS A 24 -25.12 -0.71 2.53
N LYS A 25 -26.41 -0.49 2.89
CA LYS A 25 -27.31 0.37 2.10
C LYS A 25 -26.89 1.84 2.18
N ASN A 26 -26.36 2.26 3.32
CA ASN A 26 -25.80 3.59 3.48
C ASN A 26 -24.58 3.79 2.59
N ILE A 27 -23.65 2.83 2.55
CA ILE A 27 -22.51 2.87 1.63
C ILE A 27 -22.96 3.00 0.17
N GLU A 28 -23.96 2.23 -0.24
CA GLU A 28 -24.50 2.30 -1.61
C GLU A 28 -25.14 3.67 -1.90
N ASN A 29 -25.85 4.26 -0.93
CA ASN A 29 -26.46 5.58 -1.08
C ASN A 29 -25.42 6.70 -1.14
N LEU A 30 -24.41 6.67 -0.26
CA LEU A 30 -23.30 7.63 -0.27
C LEU A 30 -22.53 7.57 -1.60
N SER A 31 -22.29 6.38 -2.13
CA SER A 31 -21.66 6.20 -3.45
C SER A 31 -22.52 6.77 -4.59
N LYS A 32 -23.85 6.64 -4.52
CA LYS A 32 -24.76 7.29 -5.50
C LYS A 32 -24.71 8.81 -5.41
N MET A 33 -24.70 9.38 -4.20
CA MET A 33 -24.57 10.82 -4.01
C MET A 33 -23.23 11.33 -4.54
N LYS A 34 -22.14 10.64 -4.24
CA LYS A 34 -20.80 10.93 -4.77
C LYS A 34 -20.78 10.93 -6.30
N TYR A 35 -21.42 9.95 -6.92
CA TYR A 35 -21.58 9.90 -8.37
C TYR A 35 -22.29 11.15 -8.90
N LEU A 36 -23.46 11.49 -8.35
CA LEU A 36 -24.28 12.62 -8.82
C LEU A 36 -23.51 13.94 -8.69
N VAL A 37 -22.88 14.19 -7.54
CA VAL A 37 -22.10 15.41 -7.32
C VAL A 37 -20.91 15.48 -8.28
N SER A 38 -20.17 14.37 -8.47
CA SER A 38 -19.03 14.34 -9.38
C SER A 38 -19.44 14.46 -10.85
N GLU A 39 -20.57 13.84 -11.26
CA GLU A 39 -21.12 14.00 -12.61
C GLU A 39 -21.56 15.45 -12.89
N MET A 40 -22.24 16.08 -11.94
CA MET A 40 -22.60 17.50 -12.06
C MET A 40 -21.35 18.38 -12.19
N PHE A 41 -20.32 18.11 -11.39
CA PHE A 41 -19.06 18.85 -11.46
C PHE A 41 -18.38 18.69 -12.82
N VAL A 42 -18.24 17.47 -13.35
CA VAL A 42 -17.67 17.22 -14.69
C VAL A 42 -18.47 17.88 -15.81
N ARG A 43 -19.80 17.97 -15.67
CA ARG A 43 -20.66 18.62 -16.67
C ARG A 43 -20.61 20.14 -16.64
N SER A 44 -20.26 20.75 -15.50
CA SER A 44 -20.33 22.20 -15.29
C SER A 44 -18.99 22.93 -15.39
N PHE A 45 -17.87 22.19 -15.40
CA PHE A 45 -16.53 22.78 -15.31
C PHE A 45 -15.69 22.61 -16.58
N SER A 46 -14.89 23.64 -16.86
CA SER A 46 -13.90 23.69 -17.93
C SER A 46 -12.45 23.71 -17.44
N GLU A 47 -12.18 23.68 -16.11
CA GLU A 47 -10.83 23.80 -15.53
C GLU A 47 -10.73 23.32 -14.06
N PRO A 48 -9.51 23.04 -13.53
CA PRO A 48 -8.29 22.54 -14.18
C PRO A 48 -8.29 21.01 -14.31
N ARG A 49 -7.48 20.48 -15.20
CA ARG A 49 -7.41 19.06 -15.60
C ARG A 49 -7.36 18.06 -14.42
N ILE A 50 -6.64 18.39 -13.35
CA ILE A 50 -6.51 17.52 -12.19
C ILE A 50 -7.82 17.36 -11.41
N LEU A 51 -8.62 18.43 -11.33
CA LEU A 51 -9.93 18.38 -10.68
C LEU A 51 -10.90 17.52 -11.48
N LEU A 52 -10.82 17.61 -12.81
CA LEU A 52 -11.64 16.80 -13.70
C LEU A 52 -11.25 15.32 -13.61
N LEU A 53 -9.94 15.02 -13.57
CA LEU A 53 -9.44 13.66 -13.38
C LEU A 53 -9.94 13.07 -12.05
N SER A 54 -9.80 13.79 -10.95
CA SER A 54 -10.29 13.35 -9.64
C SER A 54 -11.80 13.13 -9.62
N SER A 55 -12.57 13.93 -10.38
CA SER A 55 -14.01 13.72 -10.52
C SER A 55 -14.33 12.46 -11.32
N ILE A 56 -13.58 12.15 -12.37
CA ILE A 56 -13.69 10.89 -13.13
C ILE A 56 -13.37 9.70 -12.24
N GLU A 57 -12.34 9.78 -11.41
CA GLU A 57 -12.00 8.76 -10.43
C GLU A 57 -13.14 8.54 -9.43
N ASN A 58 -13.71 9.60 -8.87
CA ASN A 58 -14.87 9.51 -7.97
C ASN A 58 -16.10 8.87 -8.63
N ILE A 59 -16.37 9.21 -9.89
CA ILE A 59 -17.45 8.58 -10.67
C ILE A 59 -17.16 7.10 -10.88
N SER A 60 -15.90 6.76 -11.20
CA SER A 60 -15.44 5.40 -11.39
C SER A 60 -15.61 4.58 -10.11
N ASP A 61 -15.18 5.09 -8.97
CA ASP A 61 -15.34 4.47 -7.66
C ASP A 61 -16.81 4.26 -7.31
N ALA A 62 -17.64 5.28 -7.46
CA ALA A 62 -19.06 5.21 -7.13
C ALA A 62 -19.80 4.16 -7.99
N ILE A 63 -19.56 4.14 -9.30
CA ILE A 63 -20.19 3.15 -10.20
C ILE A 63 -19.67 1.73 -9.93
N THR A 64 -18.44 1.58 -9.49
CA THR A 64 -17.84 0.25 -9.25
C THR A 64 -18.03 -0.25 -7.82
N LYS A 65 -18.55 0.57 -6.91
CA LYS A 65 -18.81 0.16 -5.50
C LYS A 65 -19.61 -1.15 -5.35
N PRO A 66 -20.69 -1.42 -6.12
CA PRO A 66 -21.40 -2.69 -6.02
C PRO A 66 -20.52 -3.90 -6.37
N PHE A 67 -19.57 -3.74 -7.30
CA PHE A 67 -18.62 -4.81 -7.64
C PHE A 67 -17.62 -5.04 -6.51
N GLU A 68 -17.16 -3.98 -5.83
CA GLU A 68 -16.28 -4.09 -4.66
C GLU A 68 -16.96 -4.81 -3.51
N LEU A 69 -18.19 -4.42 -3.17
CA LEU A 69 -18.98 -5.09 -2.14
C LEU A 69 -19.15 -6.59 -2.47
N LYS A 70 -19.38 -6.91 -3.75
CA LYS A 70 -19.47 -8.31 -4.20
C LYS A 70 -18.13 -9.04 -4.08
N LEU A 71 -17.02 -8.40 -4.40
CA LEU A 71 -15.68 -8.96 -4.22
C LEU A 71 -15.38 -9.22 -2.74
N HIS A 72 -15.74 -8.31 -1.84
CA HIS A 72 -15.63 -8.52 -0.40
C HIS A 72 -16.43 -9.73 0.10
N GLU A 73 -17.66 -9.89 -0.36
CA GLU A 73 -18.49 -11.07 -0.05
C GLU A 73 -17.82 -12.37 -0.50
N LEU A 74 -17.31 -12.40 -1.73
CA LEU A 74 -16.65 -13.60 -2.28
C LEU A 74 -15.34 -13.92 -1.56
N ARG A 75 -14.57 -12.90 -1.15
CA ARG A 75 -13.34 -13.06 -0.38
C ARG A 75 -13.62 -13.50 1.06
N GLY A 76 -14.69 -13.04 1.70
CA GLY A 76 -15.08 -13.46 3.05
C GLY A 76 -15.42 -14.95 3.17
N SER A 77 -15.48 -15.66 2.03
CA SER A 77 -15.75 -17.11 2.04
C SER A 77 -14.63 -17.90 2.74
N LYS A 78 -15.05 -18.97 3.42
CA LYS A 78 -14.14 -19.92 4.09
C LYS A 78 -13.50 -20.89 3.09
N ILE A 79 -12.37 -21.50 3.46
CA ILE A 79 -11.79 -22.59 2.69
C ILE A 79 -12.73 -23.83 2.73
N LYS A 80 -12.59 -24.73 1.75
CA LYS A 80 -13.42 -25.93 1.67
C LYS A 80 -13.12 -26.95 2.77
N ASN A 81 -11.83 -27.10 3.15
CA ASN A 81 -11.45 -28.05 4.18
C ASN A 81 -11.76 -27.50 5.58
N ARG A 82 -12.74 -28.12 6.25
CA ARG A 82 -13.22 -27.71 7.58
C ARG A 82 -12.25 -28.01 8.71
N ASP A 83 -11.24 -28.87 8.49
CA ASP A 83 -10.27 -29.26 9.51
C ASP A 83 -9.21 -28.16 9.74
N PHE A 84 -9.05 -27.23 8.79
CA PHE A 84 -8.12 -26.13 8.92
C PHE A 84 -8.74 -25.00 9.72
N LYS A 85 -8.19 -24.76 10.91
CA LYS A 85 -8.67 -23.75 11.86
C LYS A 85 -7.54 -22.81 12.26
N TYR A 86 -7.90 -21.57 12.53
CA TYR A 86 -7.07 -20.56 13.16
C TYR A 86 -7.89 -19.87 14.24
N GLY A 87 -7.36 -19.76 15.48
CA GLY A 87 -8.10 -19.23 16.62
C GLY A 87 -9.42 -20.00 16.90
N GLY A 88 -9.43 -21.34 16.70
CA GLY A 88 -10.60 -22.19 16.90
C GLY A 88 -11.67 -22.11 15.80
N LYS A 89 -11.55 -21.18 14.85
CA LYS A 89 -12.49 -20.98 13.72
C LYS A 89 -11.91 -21.50 12.42
N GLN A 90 -12.79 -21.92 11.51
CA GLN A 90 -12.38 -22.34 10.15
C GLN A 90 -11.64 -21.19 9.45
N VAL A 91 -10.51 -21.49 8.79
CA VAL A 91 -9.73 -20.51 8.04
C VAL A 91 -10.61 -19.83 6.98
N SER A 92 -10.54 -18.50 6.98
CA SER A 92 -11.21 -17.62 6.04
C SER A 92 -10.19 -16.71 5.35
N TRP A 93 -10.65 -15.91 4.37
CA TRP A 93 -9.77 -14.90 3.78
C TRP A 93 -9.13 -13.97 4.83
N ASN A 94 -9.87 -13.58 5.85
CA ASN A 94 -9.37 -12.67 6.90
C ASN A 94 -8.36 -13.33 7.86
N THR A 95 -8.21 -14.64 7.83
CA THR A 95 -7.33 -15.38 8.75
C THR A 95 -6.31 -16.28 8.04
N TRP A 96 -6.33 -16.36 6.70
CA TRP A 96 -5.43 -17.26 5.98
C TRP A 96 -3.95 -16.81 6.02
N ARG A 97 -3.70 -15.50 6.08
CA ARG A 97 -2.33 -14.98 6.26
C ARG A 97 -1.73 -15.47 7.56
N GLN A 98 -2.47 -15.27 8.68
CA GLN A 98 -2.05 -15.71 10.00
C GLN A 98 -1.91 -17.23 10.07
N PHE A 99 -2.87 -17.96 9.46
CA PHE A 99 -2.75 -19.42 9.35
C PHE A 99 -1.47 -19.80 8.59
N ASN A 100 -1.26 -19.29 7.39
CA ASN A 100 -0.08 -19.63 6.58
C ASN A 100 1.23 -19.15 7.21
N SER A 101 1.25 -18.05 7.94
CA SER A 101 2.45 -17.59 8.64
C SER A 101 2.80 -18.48 9.85
N ALA A 102 1.81 -19.08 10.52
CA ALA A 102 2.00 -19.91 11.70
C ALA A 102 2.16 -21.42 11.36
N GLU A 103 1.58 -21.91 10.28
CA GLU A 103 1.53 -23.33 9.94
C GLU A 103 2.88 -23.85 9.46
N ILE A 104 3.43 -24.83 10.17
CA ILE A 104 4.76 -25.44 9.86
C ILE A 104 4.67 -26.36 8.65
N ASP A 105 3.55 -27.08 8.49
CA ASP A 105 3.38 -28.04 7.40
C ASP A 105 3.14 -27.30 6.06
N HIS A 106 4.14 -27.33 5.19
CA HIS A 106 4.09 -26.72 3.87
C HIS A 106 2.95 -27.25 2.98
N LYS A 107 2.54 -28.52 3.14
CA LYS A 107 1.42 -29.10 2.38
C LYS A 107 0.10 -28.44 2.76
N LYS A 108 -0.10 -28.15 4.05
CA LYS A 108 -1.29 -27.43 4.52
C LYS A 108 -1.29 -26.00 4.04
N ARG A 109 -0.15 -25.30 4.07
CA ARG A 109 -0.03 -23.94 3.52
C ARG A 109 -0.40 -23.93 2.04
N LYS A 110 0.12 -24.90 1.27
CA LYS A 110 -0.21 -25.06 -0.15
C LYS A 110 -1.70 -25.28 -0.39
N ILE A 111 -2.33 -26.18 0.37
CA ILE A 111 -3.76 -26.47 0.22
C ILE A 111 -4.60 -25.21 0.47
N VAL A 112 -4.31 -24.45 1.52
CA VAL A 112 -5.02 -23.22 1.85
C VAL A 112 -4.82 -22.17 0.76
N PHE A 113 -3.57 -21.97 0.33
CA PHE A 113 -3.23 -21.01 -0.72
C PHE A 113 -3.95 -21.35 -2.04
N ASP A 114 -3.83 -22.60 -2.48
CA ASP A 114 -4.44 -23.06 -3.74
C ASP A 114 -5.97 -22.98 -3.70
N ASP A 115 -6.62 -23.21 -2.54
CA ASP A 115 -8.08 -23.07 -2.42
C ASP A 115 -8.50 -21.61 -2.63
N PHE A 116 -7.75 -20.63 -2.10
CA PHE A 116 -8.03 -19.23 -2.36
C PHE A 116 -7.73 -18.82 -3.81
N VAL A 117 -6.66 -19.32 -4.42
CA VAL A 117 -6.40 -19.09 -5.84
C VAL A 117 -7.52 -19.66 -6.71
N LYS A 118 -8.01 -20.88 -6.43
CA LYS A 118 -9.14 -21.47 -7.14
C LYS A 118 -10.43 -20.64 -7.07
N LYS A 119 -10.61 -19.84 -6.01
CA LYS A 119 -11.76 -18.93 -5.89
C LYS A 119 -11.73 -17.79 -6.87
N THR A 120 -10.57 -17.47 -7.44
CA THR A 120 -10.42 -16.39 -8.43
C THR A 120 -11.31 -16.61 -9.65
N LYS A 121 -11.63 -17.88 -10.02
CA LYS A 121 -12.58 -18.17 -11.10
C LYS A 121 -13.97 -17.59 -10.86
N TYR A 122 -14.39 -17.42 -9.59
CA TYR A 122 -15.65 -16.77 -9.23
C TYR A 122 -15.53 -15.25 -9.14
N ILE A 123 -14.31 -14.76 -8.87
CA ILE A 123 -13.99 -13.34 -8.77
C ILE A 123 -13.73 -12.74 -10.15
N ALA A 124 -13.11 -13.47 -11.06
CA ALA A 124 -12.72 -13.00 -12.39
C ALA A 124 -13.84 -12.31 -13.19
N PRO A 125 -15.08 -12.84 -13.26
CA PRO A 125 -16.17 -12.16 -13.96
C PRO A 125 -16.52 -10.81 -13.34
N VAL A 126 -16.46 -10.71 -12.01
CA VAL A 126 -16.75 -9.48 -11.26
C VAL A 126 -15.68 -8.43 -11.54
N ILE A 127 -14.39 -8.82 -11.46
CA ILE A 127 -13.26 -7.94 -11.79
C ILE A 127 -13.35 -7.48 -13.25
N ASN A 128 -13.62 -8.39 -14.18
CA ASN A 128 -13.74 -8.05 -15.60
C ASN A 128 -14.87 -7.04 -15.85
N SER A 129 -16.03 -7.24 -15.21
CA SER A 129 -17.17 -6.32 -15.32
C SER A 129 -16.85 -4.95 -14.73
N ARG A 130 -16.19 -4.92 -13.58
CA ARG A 130 -15.70 -3.69 -12.94
C ARG A 130 -14.76 -2.92 -13.87
N PHE A 131 -13.74 -3.58 -14.38
CA PHE A 131 -12.72 -2.94 -15.21
C PHE A 131 -13.27 -2.45 -16.56
N LYS A 132 -14.23 -3.17 -17.17
CA LYS A 132 -14.95 -2.70 -18.36
C LYS A 132 -15.74 -1.42 -18.06
N LYS A 133 -16.40 -1.36 -16.91
CA LYS A 133 -17.12 -0.15 -16.46
C LYS A 133 -16.17 1.02 -16.29
N ILE A 134 -15.05 0.82 -15.61
CA ILE A 134 -14.03 1.85 -15.40
C ILE A 134 -13.54 2.40 -16.73
N ARG A 135 -13.15 1.52 -17.68
CA ARG A 135 -12.71 1.95 -19.04
C ARG A 135 -13.77 2.80 -19.73
N LYS A 136 -15.03 2.36 -19.66
CA LYS A 136 -16.14 3.10 -20.28
C LYS A 136 -16.25 4.51 -19.69
N ILE A 137 -16.14 4.66 -18.37
CA ILE A 137 -16.21 5.97 -17.72
C ILE A 137 -15.06 6.87 -18.21
N TYR A 138 -13.83 6.38 -18.20
CA TYR A 138 -12.70 7.16 -18.72
C TYR A 138 -12.91 7.57 -20.19
N SER A 139 -13.39 6.65 -21.03
CA SER A 139 -13.71 6.94 -22.43
C SER A 139 -14.85 7.97 -22.58
N ASP A 140 -15.94 7.81 -21.81
CA ASP A 140 -17.13 8.69 -21.92
C ASP A 140 -16.80 10.15 -21.49
N PHE A 141 -15.78 10.34 -20.67
CA PHE A 141 -15.35 11.65 -20.20
C PHE A 141 -14.05 12.17 -20.84
N SER A 142 -13.42 11.39 -21.72
CA SER A 142 -12.14 11.77 -22.36
C SER A 142 -12.25 13.09 -23.13
N ASP A 143 -13.34 13.28 -23.89
CA ASP A 143 -13.57 14.47 -24.72
C ASP A 143 -13.78 15.74 -23.88
N LYS A 144 -14.11 15.60 -22.60
CA LYS A 144 -14.35 16.73 -21.69
C LYS A 144 -13.10 17.18 -20.95
N VAL A 145 -12.06 16.35 -20.91
CA VAL A 145 -10.84 16.66 -20.15
C VAL A 145 -9.95 17.64 -20.89
N ASP A 146 -9.95 17.63 -22.21
CA ASP A 146 -9.29 18.60 -23.10
C ASP A 146 -9.43 18.15 -24.55
N GLU A 147 -9.70 19.06 -25.48
CA GLU A 147 -9.69 18.79 -26.93
C GLU A 147 -8.32 18.31 -27.43
N ASN A 148 -7.24 18.67 -26.74
CA ASN A 148 -5.87 18.29 -27.08
C ASN A 148 -5.41 16.96 -26.43
N HIS A 149 -6.17 16.40 -25.49
CA HIS A 149 -5.79 15.20 -24.74
C HIS A 149 -6.62 13.97 -25.12
N LYS A 150 -6.52 13.57 -26.37
CA LYS A 150 -7.14 12.34 -26.93
C LYS A 150 -6.68 11.02 -26.26
N GLY A 151 -6.06 11.09 -25.08
CA GLY A 151 -5.38 9.97 -24.44
C GLY A 151 -5.91 9.50 -23.08
N LEU A 152 -6.95 10.10 -22.53
CA LEU A 152 -7.51 9.65 -21.25
C LEU A 152 -8.52 8.52 -21.47
N THR A 153 -8.03 7.30 -21.60
CA THR A 153 -8.85 6.11 -21.93
C THR A 153 -8.88 5.08 -20.80
N SER A 154 -8.08 5.27 -19.78
CA SER A 154 -7.91 4.28 -18.71
C SER A 154 -7.36 4.89 -17.42
N PRO A 155 -7.47 4.18 -16.27
CA PRO A 155 -6.79 4.57 -15.03
C PRO A 155 -5.28 4.76 -15.16
N LEU A 156 -4.64 4.07 -16.09
CA LEU A 156 -3.21 4.27 -16.35
C LEU A 156 -2.93 5.70 -16.82
N ASP A 157 -3.74 6.22 -17.73
CA ASP A 157 -3.56 7.59 -18.23
C ASP A 157 -3.76 8.61 -17.12
N GLY A 158 -4.78 8.41 -16.27
CA GLY A 158 -5.01 9.21 -15.08
C GLY A 158 -3.82 9.18 -14.11
N TYR A 159 -3.30 8.00 -13.85
CA TYR A 159 -2.14 7.80 -13.00
C TYR A 159 -0.89 8.54 -13.54
N LEU A 160 -0.60 8.41 -14.85
CA LEU A 160 0.54 9.08 -15.48
C LEU A 160 0.44 10.60 -15.40
N ILE A 161 -0.77 11.14 -15.50
CA ILE A 161 -1.02 12.58 -15.36
C ILE A 161 -0.81 13.02 -13.91
N SER A 162 -1.38 12.30 -12.96
CA SER A 162 -1.28 12.60 -11.53
C SER A 162 0.18 12.58 -11.05
N GLU A 163 0.93 11.53 -11.41
CA GLU A 163 2.34 11.42 -11.05
C GLU A 163 3.29 12.27 -11.91
N LYS A 164 2.77 12.98 -12.92
CA LYS A 164 3.56 13.82 -13.86
C LYS A 164 4.69 13.03 -14.55
N ILE A 165 4.43 11.78 -14.92
CA ILE A 165 5.41 10.86 -15.53
C ILE A 165 4.88 10.28 -16.84
N THR A 166 5.75 10.03 -17.82
CA THR A 166 5.37 9.34 -19.06
C THR A 166 5.39 7.82 -18.88
N LEU A 167 4.57 7.09 -19.67
CA LEU A 167 4.55 5.63 -19.63
C LEU A 167 5.93 5.01 -19.91
N SER A 168 6.67 5.55 -20.88
CA SER A 168 8.01 5.06 -21.20
C SER A 168 9.00 5.24 -20.04
N LYS A 169 8.96 6.41 -19.39
CA LYS A 169 9.80 6.70 -18.21
C LYS A 169 9.44 5.79 -17.05
N LEU A 170 8.15 5.59 -16.76
CA LEU A 170 7.68 4.71 -15.69
C LEU A 170 8.06 3.24 -15.96
N LYS A 171 7.81 2.74 -17.18
CA LYS A 171 8.22 1.38 -17.56
C LYS A 171 9.73 1.16 -17.43
N LYS A 172 10.52 2.14 -17.88
CA LYS A 172 11.98 2.07 -17.77
C LYS A 172 12.40 2.04 -16.30
N LEU A 173 11.91 2.97 -15.48
CA LEU A 173 12.18 3.04 -14.04
C LEU A 173 11.92 1.69 -13.35
N VAL A 174 10.70 1.20 -13.49
CA VAL A 174 10.25 -0.06 -12.86
C VAL A 174 11.07 -1.26 -13.34
N SER A 175 11.37 -1.33 -14.64
CA SER A 175 12.18 -2.41 -15.22
C SER A 175 13.63 -2.38 -14.74
N ASP A 176 14.24 -1.19 -14.67
CA ASP A 176 15.61 -1.01 -14.22
C ASP A 176 15.78 -1.38 -12.75
N MET A 177 14.90 -0.87 -11.88
CA MET A 177 14.89 -1.22 -10.45
C MET A 177 14.67 -2.71 -10.24
N GLY A 178 13.65 -3.30 -10.86
CA GLY A 178 13.36 -4.72 -10.77
C GLY A 178 14.53 -5.59 -11.26
N SER A 179 15.18 -5.23 -12.37
CA SER A 179 16.32 -5.99 -12.91
C SER A 179 17.54 -5.92 -11.99
N ARG A 180 17.83 -4.75 -11.41
CA ARG A 180 18.94 -4.57 -10.45
C ARG A 180 18.69 -5.38 -9.16
N ALA A 181 17.47 -5.32 -8.63
CA ALA A 181 17.10 -6.05 -7.42
C ALA A 181 17.08 -7.58 -7.63
N THR A 182 16.68 -8.05 -8.82
CA THR A 182 16.54 -9.50 -9.12
C THR A 182 17.81 -10.29 -8.84
N THR A 183 18.98 -9.80 -9.28
CA THR A 183 20.24 -10.52 -9.12
C THR A 183 20.56 -10.73 -7.64
N ARG A 184 20.46 -9.67 -6.85
CA ARG A 184 20.72 -9.72 -5.41
C ARG A 184 19.66 -10.55 -4.68
N PHE A 185 18.38 -10.33 -4.97
CA PHE A 185 17.28 -11.08 -4.39
C PHE A 185 17.45 -12.59 -4.56
N ARG A 186 17.75 -13.04 -5.79
CA ARG A 186 17.94 -14.48 -6.06
C ARG A 186 19.16 -15.07 -5.35
N SER A 187 20.26 -14.32 -5.25
CA SER A 187 21.44 -14.80 -4.50
C SER A 187 21.15 -14.96 -3.00
N GLU A 188 20.30 -14.11 -2.44
CA GLU A 188 19.89 -14.18 -1.03
C GLU A 188 18.76 -15.19 -0.77
N LEU A 189 18.03 -15.63 -1.81
CA LEU A 189 16.88 -16.52 -1.64
C LEU A 189 17.30 -17.89 -1.06
N ASN A 190 18.55 -18.32 -1.23
CA ASN A 190 19.11 -19.52 -0.61
C ASN A 190 19.01 -19.51 0.92
N PHE A 191 19.02 -18.31 1.53
CA PHE A 191 18.78 -18.16 2.96
C PHE A 191 17.38 -18.68 3.37
N GLY A 192 16.40 -18.58 2.50
CA GLY A 192 15.08 -19.17 2.72
C GLY A 192 15.12 -20.66 2.90
N THR A 193 15.97 -21.36 2.13
CA THR A 193 16.16 -22.81 2.27
C THR A 193 16.69 -23.18 3.65
N GLU A 194 17.62 -22.41 4.21
CA GLU A 194 18.13 -22.63 5.56
C GLU A 194 17.05 -22.41 6.63
N LEU A 195 16.22 -21.36 6.46
CA LEU A 195 15.19 -21.01 7.43
C LEU A 195 14.00 -21.98 7.48
N ILE A 196 13.59 -22.50 6.34
CA ILE A 196 12.35 -23.31 6.24
C ILE A 196 12.62 -24.76 5.85
N GLY A 197 13.89 -25.16 5.63
CA GLY A 197 14.31 -26.52 5.32
C GLY A 197 13.99 -26.99 3.91
N LYS A 198 13.63 -26.09 3.00
CA LYS A 198 13.34 -26.33 1.58
C LYS A 198 13.42 -25.02 0.80
N GLU A 199 13.54 -25.10 -0.52
CA GLU A 199 13.39 -23.90 -1.35
C GLU A 199 12.02 -23.24 -1.14
N PRO A 200 11.97 -21.90 -0.95
CA PRO A 200 10.72 -21.17 -0.84
C PRO A 200 9.90 -21.30 -2.12
N GLU A 201 8.62 -21.53 -1.96
CA GLU A 201 7.64 -21.56 -3.04
C GLU A 201 6.57 -20.48 -2.84
N TYR A 202 5.74 -20.23 -3.85
CA TYR A 202 4.72 -19.17 -3.82
C TYR A 202 3.77 -19.23 -2.60
N TYR A 203 3.47 -20.40 -2.10
CA TYR A 203 2.61 -20.59 -0.93
C TYR A 203 3.32 -20.40 0.41
N ASP A 204 4.62 -20.19 0.38
CA ASP A 204 5.44 -19.88 1.55
C ASP A 204 5.54 -18.37 1.82
N ASP A 205 4.91 -17.51 0.98
CA ASP A 205 4.98 -16.04 1.08
C ASP A 205 4.82 -15.55 2.53
N PHE A 206 3.68 -15.80 3.17
CA PHE A 206 3.45 -15.33 4.54
C PHE A 206 4.27 -16.08 5.58
N TYR A 207 4.58 -17.35 5.35
CA TYR A 207 5.38 -18.15 6.26
C TYR A 207 6.84 -17.72 6.27
N PHE A 208 7.42 -17.51 5.09
CA PHE A 208 8.80 -17.15 4.93
C PHE A 208 9.03 -15.64 5.02
N PHE A 209 8.48 -14.89 4.07
CA PHE A 209 8.80 -13.47 3.92
C PHE A 209 8.24 -12.59 5.03
N ARG A 210 7.14 -12.97 5.68
CA ARG A 210 6.46 -12.15 6.68
C ARG A 210 6.57 -12.65 8.11
N ASN A 211 7.10 -13.86 8.33
CA ASN A 211 7.25 -14.41 9.66
C ASN A 211 8.66 -14.96 9.87
N ARG A 212 9.01 -16.07 9.20
CA ARG A 212 10.27 -16.79 9.50
C ARG A 212 11.51 -15.92 9.38
N ILE A 213 11.53 -15.02 8.41
CA ILE A 213 12.67 -14.14 8.22
C ILE A 213 12.95 -13.28 9.46
N PHE A 214 11.92 -12.85 10.21
CA PHE A 214 12.07 -12.04 11.42
C PHE A 214 11.90 -12.81 12.72
N GLN A 215 11.48 -14.07 12.69
CA GLN A 215 11.10 -14.85 13.89
C GLN A 215 12.17 -14.86 14.99
N SER A 216 13.44 -15.00 14.64
CA SER A 216 14.54 -14.98 15.62
C SER A 216 14.75 -13.60 16.24
N MET A 217 14.25 -12.54 15.60
CA MET A 217 14.36 -11.15 16.05
C MET A 217 13.21 -10.72 16.94
N GLU A 218 12.04 -11.33 16.82
CA GLU A 218 10.79 -10.94 17.51
C GLU A 218 10.94 -10.73 19.01
N LYS A 219 11.72 -11.58 19.69
CA LYS A 219 11.97 -11.50 21.14
C LYS A 219 12.55 -10.16 21.60
N TYR A 220 13.25 -9.42 20.72
CA TYR A 220 13.83 -8.12 21.05
C TYR A 220 12.79 -7.01 21.02
N PHE A 221 11.66 -7.22 20.38
CA PHE A 221 10.60 -6.24 20.19
C PHE A 221 9.40 -6.45 21.12
N THR A 222 9.34 -7.56 21.87
CA THR A 222 8.18 -7.92 22.73
C THR A 222 7.85 -6.89 23.80
N LYS A 223 8.83 -6.08 24.24
CA LYS A 223 8.65 -5.04 25.28
C LYS A 223 8.34 -3.66 24.70
N ILE A 224 8.38 -3.51 23.38
CA ILE A 224 8.15 -2.23 22.70
C ILE A 224 6.65 -2.14 22.37
N ASN A 225 5.97 -1.15 22.96
CA ASN A 225 4.62 -0.80 22.53
C ASN A 225 4.75 0.14 21.32
N PRO A 226 4.30 -0.27 20.11
CA PRO A 226 4.50 0.50 18.90
C PRO A 226 3.90 1.91 18.96
N VAL A 227 2.65 2.03 19.47
CA VAL A 227 1.93 3.31 19.56
C VAL A 227 2.62 4.27 20.53
N VAL A 228 3.03 3.77 21.71
CA VAL A 228 3.77 4.58 22.69
C VAL A 228 5.12 5.01 22.11
N SER A 229 5.82 4.11 21.42
CA SER A 229 7.13 4.39 20.82
C SER A 229 7.04 5.47 19.74
N VAL A 230 6.14 5.33 18.75
CA VAL A 230 6.00 6.28 17.66
C VAL A 230 5.50 7.65 18.14
N ARG A 231 4.54 7.68 19.08
CA ARG A 231 4.06 8.93 19.68
C ARG A 231 5.17 9.67 20.43
N ARG A 232 5.99 8.95 21.19
CA ARG A 232 7.15 9.56 21.90
C ARG A 232 8.13 10.16 20.89
N THR A 233 8.52 9.41 19.87
CA THR A 233 9.50 9.84 18.87
C THR A 233 9.02 11.05 18.09
N LEU A 234 7.85 10.96 17.47
CA LEU A 234 7.36 12.04 16.62
C LEU A 234 6.81 13.22 17.45
N GLY A 235 6.27 12.96 18.64
CA GLY A 235 5.86 14.00 19.58
C GLY A 235 7.05 14.84 20.07
N SER A 236 8.25 14.25 20.27
CA SER A 236 9.46 14.99 20.68
C SER A 236 9.94 15.99 19.62
N ILE A 237 9.60 15.79 18.36
CA ILE A 237 9.88 16.73 17.27
C ILE A 237 8.65 17.58 16.87
N GLY A 238 7.61 17.56 17.69
CA GLY A 238 6.48 18.49 17.64
C GLY A 238 5.27 18.04 16.81
N PHE A 239 5.10 16.75 16.49
CA PHE A 239 3.83 16.25 15.94
C PHE A 239 2.77 16.09 17.02
N ASP A 240 1.56 16.57 16.74
CA ASP A 240 0.38 16.38 17.58
C ASP A 240 -0.39 15.13 17.17
N PHE A 241 -0.85 14.39 18.17
CA PHE A 241 -1.62 13.15 18.01
C PHE A 241 -3.06 13.26 18.52
N SER A 242 -3.53 14.47 18.85
CA SER A 242 -4.89 14.67 19.38
C SER A 242 -6.00 14.20 18.44
N ASN A 243 -5.76 14.34 17.13
CA ASN A 243 -6.69 13.99 16.05
C ASN A 243 -6.39 12.61 15.42
N ILE A 244 -5.46 11.84 15.99
CA ILE A 244 -5.07 10.52 15.48
C ILE A 244 -5.50 9.42 16.43
N HIS A 245 -6.41 8.55 15.97
CA HIS A 245 -6.98 7.45 16.73
C HIS A 245 -6.38 6.11 16.30
N PHE A 246 -5.76 5.39 17.24
CA PHE A 246 -5.16 4.07 16.99
C PHE A 246 -6.14 2.96 17.41
N ASP A 247 -6.62 2.21 16.43
CA ASP A 247 -7.44 1.01 16.62
C ASP A 247 -6.56 -0.24 16.54
N THR A 248 -6.14 -0.73 17.69
CA THR A 248 -5.24 -1.88 17.84
C THR A 248 -5.95 -3.12 18.40
N ASP A 249 -7.23 -3.02 18.74
CA ASP A 249 -7.99 -4.12 19.32
C ASP A 249 -8.12 -5.29 18.35
N ASP A 250 -7.99 -6.51 18.83
CA ASP A 250 -8.17 -7.70 18.01
C ASP A 250 -9.65 -8.09 17.95
N ARG A 251 -10.23 -8.05 16.75
CA ARG A 251 -11.62 -8.44 16.47
C ARG A 251 -11.68 -9.47 15.35
N PRO A 252 -12.57 -10.47 15.41
CA PRO A 252 -12.62 -11.58 14.45
C PRO A 252 -12.82 -11.17 12.99
N ASN A 253 -13.55 -10.08 12.76
CA ASN A 253 -13.88 -9.59 11.40
C ASN A 253 -12.99 -8.42 10.96
N LYS A 254 -12.05 -8.00 11.80
CA LYS A 254 -11.13 -6.92 11.48
C LYS A 254 -10.26 -7.30 10.27
N TYR A 255 -10.08 -6.34 9.36
CA TYR A 255 -9.27 -6.53 8.16
C TYR A 255 -7.82 -6.84 8.54
N PRO A 256 -7.18 -7.79 7.86
CA PRO A 256 -5.85 -8.26 8.27
C PRO A 256 -4.70 -7.31 7.91
N SER A 257 -4.90 -6.40 6.98
CA SER A 257 -3.85 -5.43 6.59
C SER A 257 -4.00 -4.14 7.41
N PRO A 258 -2.88 -3.51 7.80
CA PRO A 258 -2.89 -2.16 8.35
C PRO A 258 -3.45 -1.16 7.33
N ILE A 259 -4.15 -0.15 7.81
CA ILE A 259 -4.73 0.91 6.96
C ILE A 259 -4.88 2.19 7.79
N CYS A 260 -4.52 3.33 7.20
CA CYS A 260 -4.86 4.64 7.73
C CYS A 260 -6.07 5.23 6.99
N PHE A 261 -7.10 5.64 7.74
CA PHE A 261 -8.32 6.25 7.22
C PHE A 261 -8.31 7.75 7.49
N PHE A 262 -8.41 8.55 6.44
CA PHE A 262 -8.56 10.00 6.51
C PHE A 262 -10.05 10.36 6.55
N VAL A 263 -10.69 10.15 7.72
CA VAL A 263 -12.13 10.38 7.85
C VAL A 263 -12.45 11.85 7.64
N LYS A 264 -11.66 12.74 8.29
CA LYS A 264 -11.72 14.18 8.07
C LYS A 264 -10.33 14.80 8.26
N ILE A 265 -9.74 15.33 7.21
CA ILE A 265 -8.44 16.01 7.24
C ILE A 265 -8.64 17.47 7.70
N PRO A 266 -7.87 17.95 8.71
CA PRO A 266 -6.90 17.22 9.56
C PRO A 266 -7.47 16.64 10.86
N ASP A 267 -8.80 16.64 11.09
CA ASP A 267 -9.45 16.54 12.40
C ASP A 267 -9.73 15.12 12.89
N ASP A 268 -9.91 14.13 11.99
CA ASP A 268 -10.23 12.74 12.35
C ASP A 268 -9.48 11.76 11.45
N ILE A 269 -8.36 11.26 11.96
CA ILE A 269 -7.49 10.30 11.29
C ILE A 269 -7.48 9.02 12.12
N ARG A 270 -7.72 7.86 11.47
CA ARG A 270 -7.81 6.58 12.18
C ARG A 270 -6.82 5.57 11.64
N VAL A 271 -5.94 5.11 12.50
CA VAL A 271 -4.95 4.06 12.21
C VAL A 271 -5.48 2.73 12.69
N LEU A 272 -5.70 1.81 11.76
CA LEU A 272 -6.18 0.46 12.02
C LEU A 272 -5.07 -0.55 11.71
N TYR A 273 -4.73 -1.39 12.68
CA TYR A 273 -3.94 -2.59 12.42
C TYR A 273 -4.33 -3.75 13.34
N LYS A 274 -4.20 -4.95 12.80
CA LYS A 274 -4.40 -6.19 13.54
C LYS A 274 -3.05 -6.72 13.98
N SER A 275 -2.93 -7.11 15.26
CA SER A 275 -1.66 -7.64 15.77
C SER A 275 -1.27 -8.94 15.06
N GLU A 276 -0.01 -9.01 14.60
CA GLU A 276 0.58 -10.20 13.99
C GLU A 276 1.81 -10.67 14.79
N SER A 277 2.93 -9.96 14.68
CA SER A 277 4.15 -10.24 15.42
C SER A 277 4.81 -8.95 15.90
N PRO A 278 5.60 -8.97 16.98
CA PRO A 278 6.15 -7.75 17.57
C PRO A 278 6.85 -6.82 16.59
N TYR A 279 7.73 -7.35 15.72
CA TYR A 279 8.45 -6.52 14.75
C TYR A 279 7.52 -6.01 13.66
N PHE A 280 6.65 -6.86 13.12
CA PHE A 280 5.68 -6.43 12.11
C PHE A 280 4.71 -5.38 12.65
N ASN A 281 4.27 -5.52 13.90
CA ASN A 281 3.44 -4.53 14.57
C ASN A 281 4.16 -3.18 14.69
N LEU A 282 5.46 -3.18 15.00
CA LEU A 282 6.26 -1.96 15.05
C LEU A 282 6.35 -1.29 13.68
N SER A 283 6.80 -2.02 12.67
CA SER A 283 6.96 -1.53 11.31
C SER A 283 5.64 -1.01 10.73
N SER A 284 4.55 -1.80 10.83
CA SER A 284 3.23 -1.40 10.36
C SER A 284 2.67 -0.18 11.09
N CYS A 285 2.84 -0.08 12.41
CA CYS A 285 2.39 1.07 13.17
C CYS A 285 3.12 2.35 12.73
N TYR A 286 4.42 2.27 12.46
CA TYR A 286 5.21 3.40 11.97
C TYR A 286 4.79 3.81 10.56
N HIS A 287 4.57 2.84 9.68
CA HIS A 287 4.07 3.08 8.32
C HIS A 287 2.73 3.85 8.35
N GLU A 288 1.73 3.30 9.03
CA GLU A 288 0.41 3.93 9.11
C GLU A 288 0.43 5.26 9.87
N THR A 289 1.37 5.41 10.83
CA THR A 289 1.56 6.70 11.51
C THR A 289 2.15 7.74 10.57
N GLY A 290 3.01 7.35 9.63
CA GLY A 290 3.51 8.25 8.58
C GLY A 290 2.39 8.85 7.73
N HIS A 291 1.40 8.03 7.33
CA HIS A 291 0.18 8.53 6.70
C HIS A 291 -0.62 9.44 7.63
N ALA A 292 -0.76 9.04 8.89
CA ALA A 292 -1.59 9.78 9.84
C ALA A 292 -1.03 11.17 10.14
N ILE A 293 0.29 11.30 10.39
CA ILE A 293 0.92 12.61 10.62
C ILE A 293 0.92 13.48 9.36
N HIS A 294 1.03 12.87 8.16
CA HIS A 294 0.86 13.62 6.91
C HIS A 294 -0.54 14.23 6.85
N ALA A 295 -1.59 13.40 6.98
CA ALA A 295 -2.97 13.87 6.90
C ALA A 295 -3.33 14.89 8.00
N SER A 296 -2.87 14.67 9.23
CA SER A 296 -3.13 15.60 10.35
C SER A 296 -2.34 16.91 10.26
N SER A 297 -1.29 16.97 9.43
CA SER A 297 -0.48 18.17 9.22
C SER A 297 -0.92 18.99 8.02
N ILE A 298 -1.84 18.51 7.19
CA ILE A 298 -2.34 19.24 6.01
C ILE A 298 -3.08 20.49 6.46
N ASP A 299 -2.82 21.60 5.81
CA ASP A 299 -3.47 22.89 6.11
C ASP A 299 -4.98 22.80 5.91
N GLN A 300 -5.73 23.14 6.95
CA GLN A 300 -7.19 23.11 6.94
C GLN A 300 -7.83 24.06 5.90
N ASP A 301 -7.12 25.15 5.55
CA ASP A 301 -7.60 26.16 4.61
C ASP A 301 -7.46 25.74 3.14
N LEU A 302 -6.79 24.62 2.85
CA LEU A 302 -6.75 24.03 1.52
C LEU A 302 -8.14 23.54 1.10
N ASN A 303 -8.42 23.63 -0.19
CA ASN A 303 -9.68 23.09 -0.69
C ASN A 303 -9.70 21.54 -0.68
N TYR A 304 -10.89 20.96 -0.85
CA TYR A 304 -11.10 19.51 -0.82
C TYR A 304 -10.10 18.73 -1.70
N TRP A 305 -9.84 19.19 -2.91
CA TRP A 305 -8.98 18.47 -3.86
C TRP A 305 -7.52 18.44 -3.39
N GLU A 306 -7.05 19.55 -2.87
CA GLU A 306 -5.69 19.70 -2.35
C GLU A 306 -5.45 18.90 -1.07
N LYS A 307 -6.50 18.71 -0.24
CA LYS A 307 -6.44 17.92 0.99
C LYS A 307 -6.52 16.41 0.73
N TYR A 308 -7.36 15.96 -0.21
CA TYR A 308 -7.73 14.55 -0.33
C TYR A 308 -7.28 13.88 -1.64
N LYS A 309 -6.81 14.64 -2.64
CA LYS A 309 -6.55 14.13 -3.98
C LYS A 309 -5.12 14.37 -4.45
N PHE A 310 -4.16 14.14 -3.56
CA PHE A 310 -2.76 14.12 -3.93
C PHE A 310 -2.35 12.77 -4.55
N PRO A 311 -1.30 12.77 -5.41
CA PRO A 311 -0.79 11.54 -6.02
C PRO A 311 -0.42 10.47 -5.00
N MET A 312 -0.68 9.20 -5.30
CA MET A 312 -0.35 8.08 -4.41
C MET A 312 1.14 7.98 -4.12
N GLY A 313 2.00 8.37 -5.09
CA GLY A 313 3.46 8.48 -4.89
C GLY A 313 3.87 9.60 -3.92
N ILE A 314 2.95 10.51 -3.54
CA ILE A 314 3.13 11.47 -2.44
C ILE A 314 2.64 10.86 -1.12
N ALA A 315 1.47 10.20 -1.14
CA ALA A 315 0.88 9.58 0.04
C ALA A 315 1.87 8.63 0.75
N GLU A 316 2.62 7.86 -0.02
CA GLU A 316 3.55 6.85 0.49
C GLU A 316 4.94 7.39 0.89
N ILE A 317 5.28 8.64 0.60
CA ILE A 317 6.60 9.19 0.97
C ILE A 317 6.78 9.17 2.49
N PHE A 318 5.80 9.70 3.20
CA PHE A 318 5.91 9.88 4.64
C PHE A 318 5.70 8.57 5.41
N SER A 319 4.86 7.67 4.90
CA SER A 319 4.70 6.33 5.48
C SER A 319 6.01 5.54 5.41
N ILE A 320 6.67 5.53 4.24
CA ILE A 320 7.95 4.85 4.03
C ILE A 320 9.06 5.53 4.85
N LEU A 321 9.09 6.87 4.91
CA LEU A 321 10.07 7.61 5.72
C LEU A 321 9.97 7.27 7.22
N ILE A 322 8.76 7.25 7.78
CA ILE A 322 8.59 6.95 9.21
C ILE A 322 8.80 5.45 9.48
N GLU A 323 8.38 4.58 8.59
CA GLU A 323 8.69 3.16 8.68
C GLU A 323 10.20 2.87 8.64
N SER A 324 10.99 3.64 7.86
CA SER A 324 12.45 3.44 7.73
C SER A 324 13.17 3.55 9.08
N LEU A 325 12.63 4.30 10.03
CA LEU A 325 13.17 4.36 11.40
C LEU A 325 13.24 2.96 12.05
N THR A 326 12.28 2.07 11.78
CA THR A 326 12.24 0.73 12.38
C THR A 326 13.33 -0.22 11.86
N ARG A 327 14.08 0.21 10.86
CA ARG A 327 15.26 -0.49 10.29
C ARG A 327 16.54 0.33 10.39
N ASN A 328 16.47 1.58 10.87
CA ASN A 328 17.63 2.43 11.08
C ASN A 328 18.39 2.01 12.37
N PRO A 329 19.67 1.64 12.30
CA PRO A 329 20.41 1.14 13.46
C PRO A 329 20.58 2.16 14.58
N LEU A 330 20.67 3.45 14.25
CA LEU A 330 20.77 4.51 15.26
C LEU A 330 19.44 4.66 16.00
N TYR A 331 18.33 4.64 15.28
CA TYR A 331 17.00 4.69 15.87
C TYR A 331 16.70 3.46 16.74
N LEU A 332 17.05 2.28 16.26
CA LEU A 332 16.84 1.03 17.00
C LEU A 332 17.62 1.04 18.32
N LYS A 333 18.83 1.61 18.36
CA LYS A 333 19.56 1.84 19.62
C LYS A 333 18.81 2.80 20.54
N ASP A 334 18.24 3.87 20.03
CA ASP A 334 17.48 4.84 20.82
C ASP A 334 16.21 4.23 21.46
N ILE A 335 15.61 3.21 20.84
CA ILE A 335 14.45 2.47 21.41
C ILE A 335 14.84 1.23 22.20
N GLY A 336 16.14 0.98 22.43
CA GLY A 336 16.64 -0.06 23.34
C GLY A 336 17.18 -1.33 22.70
N ILE A 337 17.31 -1.39 21.37
CA ILE A 337 17.93 -2.51 20.66
C ILE A 337 19.45 -2.22 20.52
N THR A 338 20.25 -2.57 21.52
CA THR A 338 21.67 -2.16 21.60
C THR A 338 22.66 -3.20 21.14
N ASN A 339 22.25 -4.44 20.86
CA ASN A 339 23.15 -5.52 20.47
C ASN A 339 23.51 -5.40 18.97
N ASP A 340 24.77 -5.08 18.66
CA ASP A 340 25.24 -4.82 17.30
C ASP A 340 25.04 -6.03 16.35
N LYS A 341 25.17 -7.27 16.84
CA LYS A 341 24.91 -8.46 16.02
C LYS A 341 23.42 -8.54 15.63
N VAL A 342 22.54 -8.25 16.57
CA VAL A 342 21.08 -8.21 16.31
C VAL A 342 20.77 -7.11 15.30
N LEU A 343 21.37 -5.94 15.44
CA LEU A 343 21.19 -4.82 14.51
C LEU A 343 21.65 -5.17 13.10
N SER A 344 22.87 -5.72 12.95
CA SER A 344 23.39 -6.15 11.65
C SER A 344 22.50 -7.19 10.98
N ASP A 345 22.03 -8.18 11.75
CA ASP A 345 21.13 -9.23 11.26
C ASP A 345 19.78 -8.66 10.83
N LEU A 346 19.22 -7.75 11.63
CA LEU A 346 17.96 -7.07 11.31
C LEU A 346 18.06 -6.19 10.05
N ILE A 347 19.16 -5.43 9.91
CA ILE A 347 19.40 -4.60 8.71
C ILE A 347 19.44 -5.48 7.46
N TRP A 348 20.18 -6.59 7.50
CA TRP A 348 20.24 -7.52 6.37
C TRP A 348 18.85 -8.08 6.00
N ARG A 349 18.05 -8.49 7.01
CA ARG A 349 16.70 -9.02 6.80
C ARG A 349 15.78 -7.97 6.19
N ASN A 350 15.87 -6.74 6.64
CA ASN A 350 15.10 -5.64 6.06
C ASN A 350 15.52 -5.35 4.60
N LYS A 351 16.83 -5.31 4.30
CA LYS A 351 17.30 -5.18 2.92
C LYS A 351 16.76 -6.30 2.03
N PHE A 352 16.75 -7.54 2.52
CA PHE A 352 16.18 -8.66 1.78
C PHE A 352 14.68 -8.49 1.54
N MET A 353 13.93 -7.98 2.52
CA MET A 353 12.50 -7.67 2.35
C MET A 353 12.26 -6.54 1.35
N GLU A 354 13.09 -5.49 1.37
CA GLU A 354 13.02 -4.43 0.36
C GLU A 354 13.30 -4.97 -1.06
N LEU A 355 14.30 -5.84 -1.20
CA LEU A 355 14.57 -6.52 -2.48
C LEU A 355 13.35 -7.34 -2.93
N PHE A 356 12.72 -8.09 -2.01
CA PHE A 356 11.48 -8.82 -2.29
C PHE A 356 10.37 -7.89 -2.79
N PHE A 357 10.12 -6.77 -2.09
CA PHE A 357 9.10 -5.82 -2.51
C PHE A 357 9.41 -5.19 -3.87
N VAL A 358 10.66 -4.81 -4.13
CA VAL A 358 11.03 -4.22 -5.42
C VAL A 358 10.80 -5.19 -6.57
N VAL A 359 11.21 -6.47 -6.46
CA VAL A 359 11.00 -7.45 -7.54
C VAL A 359 9.52 -7.81 -7.70
N PHE A 360 8.77 -7.89 -6.59
CA PHE A 360 7.33 -8.15 -6.61
C PHE A 360 6.56 -6.96 -7.21
N TYR A 361 6.88 -5.73 -6.79
CA TYR A 361 6.24 -4.53 -7.33
C TYR A 361 6.60 -4.28 -8.78
N ALA A 362 7.83 -4.59 -9.21
CA ALA A 362 8.20 -4.49 -10.62
C ALA A 362 7.34 -5.40 -11.49
N ALA A 363 7.16 -6.68 -11.11
CA ALA A 363 6.31 -7.61 -11.82
C ALA A 363 4.85 -7.15 -11.88
N ASN A 364 4.30 -6.74 -10.75
CA ASN A 364 2.92 -6.26 -10.66
C ASN A 364 2.68 -4.97 -11.45
N SER A 365 3.56 -3.98 -11.31
CA SER A 365 3.45 -2.70 -12.00
C SER A 365 3.49 -2.86 -13.51
N LEU A 366 4.44 -3.65 -14.02
CA LEU A 366 4.55 -3.91 -15.46
C LEU A 366 3.32 -4.65 -16.00
N MET A 367 2.80 -5.63 -15.25
CA MET A 367 1.57 -6.31 -15.63
C MET A 367 0.39 -5.35 -15.72
N LYS A 368 0.19 -4.49 -14.70
CA LYS A 368 -0.90 -3.51 -14.67
C LYS A 368 -0.79 -2.48 -15.78
N MET A 369 0.41 -1.94 -16.01
CA MET A 369 0.65 -1.02 -17.13
C MET A 369 0.30 -1.67 -18.48
N GLU A 370 0.71 -2.92 -18.72
CA GLU A 370 0.36 -3.63 -19.95
C GLU A 370 -1.13 -3.96 -20.02
N TYR A 371 -1.75 -4.35 -18.90
CA TYR A 371 -3.19 -4.62 -18.82
C TYR A 371 -4.01 -3.42 -19.31
N TRP A 372 -3.73 -2.23 -18.78
CA TRP A 372 -4.46 -1.02 -19.16
C TRP A 372 -4.07 -0.49 -20.53
N ASN A 373 -2.79 -0.47 -20.86
CA ASN A 373 -2.27 0.06 -22.14
C ASN A 373 -2.72 -0.76 -23.35
N ARG A 374 -2.77 -2.09 -23.21
CA ARG A 374 -3.09 -3.01 -24.33
C ARG A 374 -4.49 -3.60 -24.25
N ASN A 375 -5.30 -3.21 -23.28
CA ASN A 375 -6.64 -3.77 -23.06
C ASN A 375 -6.65 -5.30 -22.97
N LEU A 376 -5.74 -5.88 -22.18
CA LEU A 376 -5.62 -7.32 -22.05
C LEU A 376 -6.88 -7.93 -21.42
N SER A 377 -7.22 -9.14 -21.83
CA SER A 377 -8.18 -9.98 -21.11
C SER A 377 -7.61 -10.43 -19.75
N ILE A 378 -8.48 -10.86 -18.85
CA ILE A 378 -8.06 -11.47 -17.56
C ILE A 378 -7.10 -12.64 -17.77
N TYR A 379 -7.31 -13.46 -18.79
CA TYR A 379 -6.46 -14.60 -19.11
C TYR A 379 -5.06 -14.15 -19.58
N GLU A 380 -4.99 -13.19 -20.49
CA GLU A 380 -3.70 -12.64 -20.95
C GLU A 380 -2.94 -11.95 -19.82
N ALA A 381 -3.65 -11.23 -18.95
CA ALA A 381 -3.08 -10.62 -17.76
C ALA A 381 -2.50 -11.66 -16.80
N SER A 382 -3.21 -12.75 -16.55
CA SER A 382 -2.74 -13.86 -15.70
C SER A 382 -1.47 -14.51 -16.27
N ARG A 383 -1.43 -14.79 -17.57
CA ARG A 383 -0.20 -15.32 -18.21
C ARG A 383 0.97 -14.35 -18.18
N LEU A 384 0.70 -13.07 -18.36
CA LEU A 384 1.73 -12.04 -18.27
C LEU A 384 2.26 -11.92 -16.83
N TYR A 385 1.37 -11.96 -15.84
CA TYR A 385 1.73 -11.93 -14.42
C TYR A 385 2.67 -13.10 -14.06
N GLU A 386 2.30 -14.32 -14.39
CA GLU A 386 3.11 -15.52 -14.19
C GLU A 386 4.51 -15.36 -14.80
N LYS A 387 4.58 -14.91 -16.07
CA LYS A 387 5.86 -14.65 -16.77
C LYS A 387 6.72 -13.60 -16.04
N LEU A 388 6.11 -12.51 -15.57
CA LEU A 388 6.84 -11.43 -14.91
C LEU A 388 7.32 -11.83 -13.50
N ILE A 389 6.50 -12.54 -12.72
CA ILE A 389 6.91 -13.08 -11.43
C ILE A 389 8.08 -14.05 -11.60
N ARG A 390 8.01 -14.99 -12.56
CA ARG A 390 9.14 -15.88 -12.87
C ARG A 390 10.39 -15.10 -13.27
N LYS A 391 10.23 -14.05 -14.09
CA LYS A 391 11.36 -13.20 -14.52
C LYS A 391 12.05 -12.50 -13.35
N TYR A 392 11.31 -11.85 -12.48
CA TYR A 392 11.88 -11.00 -11.43
C TYR A 392 12.14 -11.74 -10.12
N MET A 393 11.25 -12.65 -9.72
CA MET A 393 11.38 -13.36 -8.44
C MET A 393 11.98 -14.77 -8.57
N GLY A 394 11.93 -15.39 -9.76
CA GLY A 394 12.35 -16.78 -9.95
C GLY A 394 11.35 -17.80 -9.40
N LEU A 395 10.16 -17.38 -8.99
CA LEU A 395 9.13 -18.25 -8.41
C LEU A 395 8.06 -18.61 -9.43
N GLU A 396 7.53 -19.83 -9.32
CA GLU A 396 6.39 -20.32 -10.10
C GLU A 396 5.09 -20.00 -9.34
N VAL A 397 4.43 -18.91 -9.71
CA VAL A 397 3.20 -18.44 -9.05
C VAL A 397 2.01 -18.67 -9.99
N PRO A 398 0.86 -19.22 -9.51
CA PRO A 398 -0.35 -19.29 -10.32
C PRO A 398 -0.74 -17.91 -10.86
N GLY A 399 -0.93 -17.84 -12.18
CA GLY A 399 -1.18 -16.55 -12.83
C GLY A 399 -2.39 -15.80 -12.27
N GLU A 400 -3.43 -16.52 -11.87
CA GLU A 400 -4.67 -15.96 -11.32
C GLU A 400 -4.48 -15.28 -9.95
N TYR A 401 -3.36 -15.49 -9.29
CA TYR A 401 -3.08 -14.92 -7.96
C TYR A 401 -3.14 -13.39 -7.95
N TRP A 402 -2.79 -12.72 -9.05
CA TRP A 402 -2.88 -11.27 -9.13
C TRP A 402 -4.27 -10.73 -8.80
N MET A 403 -5.34 -11.48 -9.11
CA MET A 403 -6.72 -11.06 -8.84
C MET A 403 -7.03 -10.96 -7.35
N LEU A 404 -6.30 -11.67 -6.50
CA LEU A 404 -6.49 -11.61 -5.06
C LEU A 404 -5.95 -10.32 -4.43
N HIS A 405 -5.07 -9.60 -5.13
CA HIS A 405 -4.55 -8.31 -4.71
C HIS A 405 -5.41 -7.12 -5.17
N HIS A 406 -6.41 -7.33 -6.03
CA HIS A 406 -7.16 -6.28 -6.71
C HIS A 406 -8.58 -6.10 -6.17
N ILE A 407 -8.71 -5.89 -4.86
CA ILE A 407 -10.03 -5.74 -4.25
C ILE A 407 -10.30 -4.32 -3.80
N LEU A 408 -9.24 -3.61 -3.41
CA LEU A 408 -9.35 -2.20 -3.06
C LEU A 408 -9.39 -1.35 -4.34
N PRO A 409 -10.13 -0.24 -4.38
CA PRO A 409 -10.15 0.69 -5.50
C PRO A 409 -8.75 1.17 -5.89
N GLU A 410 -7.96 1.49 -4.90
CA GLU A 410 -6.58 1.96 -5.03
C GLU A 410 -5.67 0.94 -5.71
N ALA A 411 -5.99 -0.34 -5.63
CA ALA A 411 -5.20 -1.41 -6.24
C ALA A 411 -5.22 -1.40 -7.79
N ILE A 412 -6.04 -0.56 -8.44
CA ILE A 412 -6.13 -0.50 -9.90
C ILE A 412 -4.81 -0.09 -10.53
N MET A 413 -4.18 1.00 -10.05
CA MET A 413 -2.85 1.48 -10.50
C MET A 413 -1.94 1.88 -9.32
N TYR A 414 -2.20 1.43 -8.12
CA TYR A 414 -1.50 1.86 -6.92
C TYR A 414 -0.05 1.36 -6.83
N VAL A 415 0.22 0.13 -7.24
CA VAL A 415 1.51 -0.56 -7.00
C VAL A 415 2.75 0.21 -7.49
N PRO A 416 2.75 0.87 -8.66
CA PRO A 416 3.91 1.65 -9.08
C PRO A 416 4.25 2.81 -8.12
N SER A 417 3.28 3.30 -7.36
CA SER A 417 3.47 4.40 -6.41
C SER A 417 4.42 4.05 -5.27
N TYR A 418 4.44 2.78 -4.83
CA TYR A 418 5.40 2.32 -3.83
C TYR A 418 6.85 2.48 -4.31
N MET A 419 7.12 2.18 -5.59
CA MET A 419 8.46 2.34 -6.14
C MET A 419 8.85 3.81 -6.30
N ILE A 420 7.90 4.66 -6.73
CA ILE A 420 8.09 6.12 -6.83
C ILE A 420 8.34 6.71 -5.44
N ALA A 421 7.52 6.34 -4.48
CA ALA A 421 7.61 6.83 -3.11
C ALA A 421 8.87 6.36 -2.39
N ALA A 422 9.32 5.12 -2.60
CA ALA A 422 10.56 4.62 -2.02
C ALA A 422 11.78 5.45 -2.45
N ILE A 423 11.84 5.85 -3.72
CA ILE A 423 12.89 6.75 -4.22
C ILE A 423 12.81 8.10 -3.49
N ARG A 424 11.63 8.71 -3.45
CA ARG A 424 11.42 10.03 -2.85
C ARG A 424 11.64 10.02 -1.33
N ALA A 425 11.24 8.94 -0.64
CA ALA A 425 11.45 8.78 0.79
C ALA A 425 12.94 8.64 1.13
N ALA A 426 13.71 7.87 0.37
CA ALA A 426 15.16 7.75 0.56
C ALA A 426 15.89 9.09 0.31
N GLU A 427 15.42 9.87 -0.68
CA GLU A 427 15.94 11.23 -0.91
C GLU A 427 15.54 12.19 0.20
N LEU A 428 14.32 12.12 0.72
CA LEU A 428 13.86 12.93 1.86
C LEU A 428 14.63 12.58 3.14
N GLU A 429 14.88 11.29 3.41
CA GLU A 429 15.71 10.87 4.54
C GLU A 429 17.14 11.41 4.42
N THR A 430 17.74 11.33 3.22
CA THR A 430 19.04 11.91 2.92
C THR A 430 19.06 13.43 3.12
N TYR A 431 18.00 14.12 2.67
CA TYR A 431 17.86 15.58 2.87
C TYR A 431 17.78 15.94 4.36
N LEU A 432 17.01 15.21 5.15
CA LEU A 432 16.87 15.45 6.60
C LEU A 432 18.18 15.18 7.33
N SER A 433 18.85 14.07 7.02
CA SER A 433 20.14 13.71 7.63
C SER A 433 21.22 14.77 7.34
N ASN A 434 21.33 15.22 6.08
CA ASN A 434 22.32 16.23 5.68
C ASN A 434 22.03 17.62 6.26
N LYS A 435 20.76 17.98 6.42
CA LYS A 435 20.36 19.32 6.86
C LYS A 435 20.36 19.48 8.37
N PHE A 436 20.00 18.42 9.09
CA PHE A 436 19.83 18.48 10.55
C PHE A 436 20.82 17.55 11.27
N SER A 437 20.66 16.23 11.17
CA SER A 437 21.61 15.23 11.68
C SER A 437 21.19 13.82 11.23
N ASP A 438 22.12 12.83 11.38
CA ASP A 438 21.80 11.42 11.15
C ASP A 438 20.72 10.89 12.11
N LYS A 439 20.41 11.65 13.16
CA LYS A 439 19.31 11.41 14.11
C LYS A 439 18.24 12.50 14.01
N TRP A 440 17.86 12.86 12.79
CA TRP A 440 16.87 13.92 12.52
C TRP A 440 15.57 13.78 13.33
N TRP A 441 15.20 12.57 13.73
CA TRP A 441 14.02 12.30 14.59
C TRP A 441 14.15 12.80 16.04
N ASN A 442 15.32 13.32 16.44
CA ASN A 442 15.56 13.98 17.72
C ASN A 442 15.67 15.50 17.59
N GLU A 443 15.52 16.02 16.36
CA GLU A 443 15.70 17.44 16.06
C GLU A 443 14.35 18.14 15.85
N PRO A 444 13.88 19.02 16.76
CA PRO A 444 12.61 19.73 16.59
C PRO A 444 12.50 20.50 15.27
N SER A 445 13.60 21.04 14.76
CA SER A 445 13.67 21.75 13.49
C SER A 445 13.45 20.84 12.28
N ALA A 446 13.80 19.55 12.37
CA ALA A 446 13.46 18.56 11.34
C ALA A 446 11.96 18.27 11.34
N GLY A 447 11.35 18.18 12.54
CA GLY A 447 9.92 18.01 12.68
C GLY A 447 9.13 19.24 12.17
N GLU A 448 9.60 20.44 12.44
CA GLU A 448 9.04 21.68 11.88
C GLU A 448 9.07 21.66 10.34
N LYS A 449 10.23 21.29 9.76
CA LYS A 449 10.38 21.20 8.32
C LYS A 449 9.47 20.14 7.69
N LEU A 450 9.32 18.98 8.32
CA LEU A 450 8.41 17.95 7.86
C LEU A 450 6.96 18.44 7.86
N ARG A 451 6.51 19.09 8.95
CA ARG A 451 5.15 19.68 9.01
C ARG A 451 4.95 20.76 7.95
N GLU A 452 5.95 21.61 7.70
CA GLU A 452 5.88 22.60 6.61
C GLU A 452 5.68 21.93 5.24
N ILE A 453 6.40 20.85 4.96
CA ILE A 453 6.26 20.11 3.70
C ILE A 453 4.87 19.46 3.63
N MET A 454 4.44 18.77 4.69
CA MET A 454 3.18 18.04 4.76
C MET A 454 1.95 18.95 4.67
N ALA A 455 2.03 20.16 5.25
CA ALA A 455 0.92 21.14 5.25
C ALA A 455 0.44 21.52 3.85
N ARG A 456 1.28 21.37 2.86
CA ARG A 456 0.99 21.78 1.47
C ARG A 456 0.03 20.83 0.74
N GLY A 457 -0.29 19.66 1.28
CA GLY A 457 -1.17 18.66 0.64
C GLY A 457 -0.72 18.33 -0.79
N GLU A 458 -1.61 18.43 -1.79
CA GLU A 458 -1.26 18.24 -3.22
C GLU A 458 -0.20 19.21 -3.73
N ARG A 459 -0.08 20.40 -3.12
CA ARG A 459 0.88 21.43 -3.52
C ARG A 459 2.33 21.17 -3.06
N ILE A 460 2.66 19.99 -2.56
CA ILE A 460 4.03 19.65 -2.13
C ILE A 460 5.00 19.90 -3.28
N ASN A 461 6.04 20.72 -3.00
CA ASN A 461 7.15 20.91 -3.92
C ASN A 461 8.18 19.77 -3.74
N LEU A 462 8.06 18.74 -4.55
CA LEU A 462 8.96 17.59 -4.49
C LEU A 462 10.41 17.93 -4.81
N GLU A 463 10.66 18.93 -5.66
CA GLU A 463 12.02 19.35 -6.08
C GLU A 463 12.85 19.92 -4.91
N GLU A 464 12.19 20.28 -3.82
CA GLU A 464 12.84 20.76 -2.60
C GLU A 464 13.77 19.72 -1.97
N PHE A 465 13.45 18.44 -2.08
CA PHE A 465 14.18 17.34 -1.45
C PHE A 465 14.45 16.15 -2.37
N SER A 466 13.81 16.06 -3.54
CA SER A 466 13.91 14.90 -4.45
C SER A 466 14.29 15.35 -5.86
N LYS A 467 15.33 14.75 -6.40
CA LYS A 467 15.72 14.81 -7.82
C LYS A 467 15.21 13.63 -8.62
N PHE A 468 14.45 12.75 -7.97
CA PHE A 468 13.93 11.51 -8.49
C PHE A 468 15.04 10.57 -8.99
N ASP A 469 16.11 10.42 -8.19
CA ASP A 469 17.24 9.54 -8.48
C ASP A 469 17.09 8.19 -7.77
N GLN A 470 16.71 7.16 -8.52
CA GLN A 470 16.58 5.79 -8.01
C GLN A 470 17.89 5.22 -7.42
N ASN A 471 19.05 5.80 -7.74
CA ASN A 471 20.33 5.24 -7.31
C ASN A 471 20.54 5.33 -5.81
N ILE A 472 19.98 6.33 -5.13
CA ILE A 472 20.06 6.47 -3.68
C ILE A 472 19.42 5.24 -3.03
N PHE A 473 18.17 4.99 -3.31
CA PHE A 473 17.41 3.84 -2.80
C PHE A 473 18.02 2.50 -3.23
N MET A 474 18.32 2.34 -4.53
CA MET A 474 18.86 1.07 -5.04
C MET A 474 20.27 0.75 -4.51
N LYS A 475 21.10 1.76 -4.21
CA LYS A 475 22.40 1.55 -3.55
C LYS A 475 22.22 1.05 -2.13
N GLU A 476 21.25 1.60 -1.40
CA GLU A 476 20.95 1.16 -0.02
C GLU A 476 20.58 -0.32 0.04
N ILE A 477 19.62 -0.78 -0.78
CA ILE A 477 19.10 -2.15 -0.71
C ILE A 477 19.98 -3.19 -1.40
N CYS A 478 20.76 -2.79 -2.43
CA CYS A 478 21.64 -3.71 -3.17
C CYS A 478 23.07 -3.77 -2.61
N SER A 479 23.45 -2.91 -1.66
CA SER A 479 24.77 -3.00 -1.02
C SER A 479 24.85 -4.24 -0.13
N SER A 480 26.05 -4.87 -0.12
CA SER A 480 26.39 -5.99 0.78
C SER A 480 26.34 -5.59 2.23
#